data_d72e1c20f5283bc389a95a30ce73fef9
#
_entry.id   d72e1c20f5283bc389a95a30ce73fef9
#
_cell.length_a   1.000
_cell.length_b   1.000
_cell.length_c   1.000
_cell.angle_alpha   90.00
_cell.angle_beta   90.00
_cell.angle_gamma   90.00
#
_symmetry.space_group_name_H-M   'P 1'
#
loop_
_entity.id
_entity.type
_entity.pdbx_description
1 polymer ?
#
loop_
_entity_poly.entity_id
_entity_poly.type
_entity_poly.pdbx_seq_one_letter_code
_entity_poly.pdbx_strand_id
1 'polypeptide(L)'
;ELGAELLPRLRPGMLCLADRGFNGYEHWRDARATGADLLWRCSDSRQLPVLQVLDDGSFLSRISPSGVGRAQAAEQAITVRVIEYTMPRDAQAQPRYRLLTTLLDAKAAPALELAAQYHQRWEVESVFDELKTHLRQGRRVLRSKTPELVRQEFYGWVLAHYAVRWLLHQGAARHRVPHAELSFKGHVELLRRAQPRSGAFTPKAARTRAPMVPRAAQSQRQTARHQDPEQALAAHGQAPQLPVRSA
;
A
#
# COMPACT_ATOMS: atom_id res chain seq x y z
N GLU A 1 -3.53 -0.98 18.77
CA GLU A 1 -4.48 0.02 19.34
C GLU A 1 -4.95 1.01 18.26
N LEU A 2 -4.07 1.82 17.66
CA LEU A 2 -4.48 2.82 16.64
C LEU A 2 -5.18 2.21 15.41
N GLY A 3 -4.80 1.00 15.00
CA GLY A 3 -5.45 0.32 13.87
C GLY A 3 -6.90 -0.02 14.14
N ALA A 4 -7.24 -0.44 15.37
CA ALA A 4 -8.61 -0.73 15.75
C ALA A 4 -9.52 0.52 15.73
N GLU A 5 -8.98 1.70 16.05
CA GLU A 5 -9.70 2.97 15.99
C GLU A 5 -10.07 3.39 14.56
N LEU A 6 -9.38 2.86 13.55
CA LEU A 6 -9.64 3.14 12.15
C LEU A 6 -10.70 2.21 11.54
N LEU A 7 -10.90 1.01 12.10
CA LEU A 7 -11.85 0.02 11.57
C LEU A 7 -13.28 0.58 11.39
N PRO A 8 -13.85 1.38 12.32
CA PRO A 8 -15.19 1.95 12.13
C PRO A 8 -15.33 2.93 10.96
N ARG A 9 -14.23 3.33 10.34
CA ARG A 9 -14.24 4.19 9.14
C ARG A 9 -14.36 3.41 7.84
N LEU A 10 -14.19 2.09 7.88
CA LEU A 10 -14.39 1.21 6.75
C LEU A 10 -15.88 1.16 6.38
N ARG A 11 -16.17 1.05 5.09
CA ARG A 11 -17.54 1.04 4.55
C ARG A 11 -17.63 0.03 3.41
N PRO A 12 -18.83 -0.45 3.07
CA PRO A 12 -19.06 -1.24 1.86
C PRO A 12 -18.49 -0.55 0.62
N GLY A 13 -17.92 -1.33 -0.30
CA GLY A 13 -17.23 -0.83 -1.49
C GLY A 13 -15.77 -0.41 -1.28
N MET A 14 -15.24 -0.51 -0.05
CA MET A 14 -13.81 -0.32 0.22
C MET A 14 -13.13 -1.68 0.29
N LEU A 15 -11.89 -1.76 -0.20
CA LEU A 15 -10.97 -2.87 0.03
C LEU A 15 -9.91 -2.45 1.04
N CYS A 16 -9.92 -3.07 2.22
CA CYS A 16 -8.95 -2.81 3.27
C CYS A 16 -7.75 -3.73 3.14
N LEU A 17 -6.57 -3.15 2.88
CA LEU A 17 -5.29 -3.86 2.87
C LEU A 17 -4.62 -3.74 4.23
N ALA A 18 -4.18 -4.85 4.81
CA ALA A 18 -3.45 -4.82 6.08
C ALA A 18 -2.28 -5.81 6.11
N ASP A 19 -1.26 -5.45 6.88
CA ASP A 19 -0.08 -6.29 7.09
C ASP A 19 -0.29 -7.31 8.20
N ARG A 20 0.70 -8.20 8.41
CA ARG A 20 0.70 -9.29 9.39
C ARG A 20 0.37 -8.87 10.82
N GLY A 21 0.60 -7.61 11.18
CA GLY A 21 0.29 -7.07 12.50
C GLY A 21 -1.21 -7.07 12.86
N PHE A 22 -2.10 -7.20 11.88
CA PHE A 22 -3.57 -7.15 12.07
C PHE A 22 -4.24 -8.53 12.10
N ASN A 23 -3.50 -9.61 12.16
CA ASN A 23 -3.99 -10.99 12.00
C ASN A 23 -4.84 -11.56 13.16
N GLY A 24 -5.27 -10.74 14.13
CA GLY A 24 -6.17 -11.17 15.19
C GLY A 24 -7.56 -11.54 14.66
N TYR A 25 -8.16 -12.62 15.20
CA TYR A 25 -9.55 -12.99 14.87
C TYR A 25 -10.52 -11.85 15.13
N GLU A 26 -10.38 -11.15 16.25
CA GLU A 26 -11.26 -10.02 16.63
C GLU A 26 -11.16 -8.86 15.65
N HIS A 27 -9.96 -8.47 15.27
CA HIS A 27 -9.75 -7.42 14.26
C HIS A 27 -10.41 -7.79 12.92
N TRP A 28 -10.29 -9.05 12.52
CA TRP A 28 -10.92 -9.54 11.28
C TRP A 28 -12.43 -9.51 11.36
N ARG A 29 -13.00 -10.01 12.48
CA ARG A 29 -14.45 -9.99 12.75
C ARG A 29 -14.99 -8.56 12.68
N ASP A 30 -14.35 -7.64 13.40
CA ASP A 30 -14.79 -6.26 13.52
C ASP A 30 -14.66 -5.49 12.20
N ALA A 31 -13.55 -5.69 11.47
CA ALA A 31 -13.37 -5.12 10.14
C ALA A 31 -14.42 -5.65 9.14
N ARG A 32 -14.68 -6.98 9.13
CA ARG A 32 -15.69 -7.59 8.28
C ARG A 32 -17.10 -7.07 8.59
N ALA A 33 -17.40 -6.82 9.85
CA ALA A 33 -18.71 -6.30 10.27
C ALA A 33 -19.04 -4.91 9.69
N THR A 34 -18.04 -4.16 9.21
CA THR A 34 -18.22 -2.87 8.53
C THR A 34 -18.78 -2.99 7.11
N GLY A 35 -18.79 -4.20 6.54
CA GLY A 35 -19.17 -4.47 5.15
C GLY A 35 -18.09 -4.15 4.12
N ALA A 36 -16.90 -3.73 4.53
CA ALA A 36 -15.75 -3.57 3.64
C ALA A 36 -15.15 -4.94 3.30
N ASP A 37 -14.56 -5.03 2.10
CA ASP A 37 -13.75 -6.17 1.74
C ASP A 37 -12.36 -6.10 2.38
N LEU A 38 -11.83 -7.26 2.74
CA LEU A 38 -10.55 -7.37 3.41
C LEU A 38 -9.56 -8.18 2.57
N LEU A 39 -8.32 -7.72 2.50
CA LEU A 39 -7.20 -8.45 1.89
C LEU A 39 -5.96 -8.26 2.76
N TRP A 40 -5.78 -9.18 3.72
CA TRP A 40 -4.78 -9.05 4.77
C TRP A 40 -3.71 -10.12 4.66
N ARG A 41 -2.47 -9.73 4.91
CA ARG A 41 -1.36 -10.67 4.98
C ARG A 41 -1.44 -11.48 6.27
N CYS A 42 -1.28 -12.80 6.13
CA CYS A 42 -1.28 -13.75 7.23
C CYS A 42 0.13 -14.29 7.50
N SER A 43 0.42 -14.68 8.74
CA SER A 43 1.64 -15.41 9.07
C SER A 43 1.59 -16.83 8.51
N ASP A 44 2.73 -17.33 8.02
CA ASP A 44 2.87 -18.70 7.51
C ASP A 44 2.66 -19.76 8.62
N SER A 45 2.90 -19.39 9.88
CA SER A 45 2.71 -20.26 11.04
C SER A 45 1.22 -20.48 11.39
N ARG A 46 0.29 -19.68 10.85
CA ARG A 46 -1.14 -19.83 11.15
C ARG A 46 -1.70 -21.09 10.52
N GLN A 47 -2.29 -21.95 11.33
CA GLN A 47 -2.99 -23.15 10.86
C GLN A 47 -4.31 -22.76 10.19
N LEU A 48 -4.44 -23.07 8.90
CA LEU A 48 -5.60 -22.77 8.07
C LEU A 48 -6.05 -24.08 7.39
N PRO A 49 -7.13 -24.71 7.85
CA PRO A 49 -7.62 -25.96 7.24
C PRO A 49 -8.11 -25.68 5.80
N VAL A 50 -7.74 -26.53 4.86
CA VAL A 50 -8.25 -26.47 3.49
C VAL A 50 -9.66 -27.08 3.50
N LEU A 51 -10.68 -26.26 3.24
CA LEU A 51 -12.07 -26.70 3.13
C LEU A 51 -12.43 -27.04 1.68
N GLN A 52 -11.98 -26.22 0.74
CA GLN A 52 -12.23 -26.39 -0.69
C GLN A 52 -11.12 -25.69 -1.48
N VAL A 53 -10.55 -26.36 -2.46
CA VAL A 53 -9.62 -25.77 -3.43
C VAL A 53 -10.44 -25.13 -4.55
N LEU A 54 -10.05 -23.94 -5.01
CA LEU A 54 -10.68 -23.19 -6.08
C LEU A 54 -9.88 -23.30 -7.37
N ASP A 55 -10.51 -23.00 -8.51
CA ASP A 55 -9.94 -23.16 -9.86
C ASP A 55 -8.64 -22.37 -10.09
N ASP A 56 -8.44 -21.26 -9.37
CA ASP A 56 -7.26 -20.41 -9.46
C ASP A 56 -6.14 -20.79 -8.48
N GLY A 57 -6.22 -21.97 -7.85
CA GLY A 57 -5.23 -22.48 -6.90
C GLY A 57 -5.34 -21.91 -5.49
N SER A 58 -6.20 -20.91 -5.25
CA SER A 58 -6.56 -20.46 -3.92
C SER A 58 -7.49 -21.47 -3.24
N PHE A 59 -7.76 -21.33 -1.95
CA PHE A 59 -8.65 -22.24 -1.24
C PHE A 59 -9.49 -21.53 -0.19
N LEU A 60 -10.65 -22.09 0.08
CA LEU A 60 -11.48 -21.69 1.22
C LEU A 60 -10.95 -22.30 2.50
N SER A 61 -10.98 -21.52 3.56
CA SER A 61 -10.58 -21.87 4.90
C SER A 61 -11.51 -21.22 5.91
N ARG A 62 -11.23 -21.43 7.19
CA ARG A 62 -11.92 -20.74 8.28
C ARG A 62 -10.93 -20.28 9.34
N ILE A 63 -11.25 -19.15 9.93
CA ILE A 63 -10.57 -18.62 11.11
C ILE A 63 -11.54 -18.61 12.28
N SER A 64 -11.03 -18.97 13.46
CA SER A 64 -11.83 -19.07 14.69
C SER A 64 -11.14 -18.32 15.82
N PRO A 65 -11.88 -17.89 16.86
CA PRO A 65 -11.27 -17.31 18.04
C PRO A 65 -10.38 -18.33 18.74
N SER A 66 -9.34 -17.84 19.41
CA SER A 66 -8.46 -18.64 20.28
C SER A 66 -8.94 -18.59 21.74
N GLY A 67 -8.58 -19.61 22.51
CA GLY A 67 -8.90 -19.62 23.95
C GLY A 67 -10.34 -19.98 24.31
N VAL A 68 -11.17 -20.39 23.35
CA VAL A 68 -12.55 -20.84 23.54
C VAL A 68 -12.70 -22.34 23.29
N GLY A 69 -13.77 -22.97 23.80
CA GLY A 69 -14.07 -24.36 23.56
C GLY A 69 -14.30 -24.69 22.07
N ARG A 70 -14.05 -25.94 21.67
CA ARG A 70 -14.12 -26.38 20.27
C ARG A 70 -15.49 -26.14 19.63
N ALA A 71 -16.58 -26.33 20.35
CA ALA A 71 -17.93 -26.06 19.86
C ALA A 71 -18.15 -24.58 19.56
N GLN A 72 -17.77 -23.71 20.50
CA GLN A 72 -17.86 -22.27 20.36
C GLN A 72 -16.94 -21.73 19.25
N ALA A 73 -15.72 -22.28 19.15
CA ALA A 73 -14.80 -21.93 18.06
C ALA A 73 -15.37 -22.29 16.67
N ALA A 74 -16.11 -23.40 16.58
CA ALA A 74 -16.77 -23.81 15.34
C ALA A 74 -17.97 -22.91 14.99
N GLU A 75 -18.77 -22.54 15.96
CA GLU A 75 -19.92 -21.66 15.80
C GLU A 75 -19.51 -20.25 15.35
N GLN A 76 -18.42 -19.74 15.90
CA GLN A 76 -17.91 -18.41 15.59
C GLN A 76 -16.91 -18.40 14.41
N ALA A 77 -16.75 -19.51 13.73
CA ALA A 77 -15.82 -19.61 12.62
C ALA A 77 -16.22 -18.71 11.45
N ILE A 78 -15.27 -17.94 10.95
CA ILE A 78 -15.44 -17.06 9.78
C ILE A 78 -14.79 -17.73 8.58
N THR A 79 -15.57 -17.94 7.52
CA THR A 79 -15.04 -18.41 6.24
C THR A 79 -14.20 -17.30 5.60
N VAL A 80 -13.01 -17.68 5.13
CA VAL A 80 -12.07 -16.83 4.44
C VAL A 80 -11.53 -17.55 3.22
N ARG A 81 -11.10 -16.81 2.22
CA ARG A 81 -10.32 -17.36 1.11
C ARG A 81 -8.85 -17.08 1.35
N VAL A 82 -8.01 -18.07 1.08
CA VAL A 82 -6.56 -18.04 1.26
C VAL A 82 -5.89 -18.06 -0.11
N ILE A 83 -5.02 -17.09 -0.34
CA ILE A 83 -4.20 -17.00 -1.55
C ILE A 83 -2.75 -17.16 -1.13
N GLU A 84 -2.08 -18.18 -1.67
CA GLU A 84 -0.65 -18.40 -1.46
C GLU A 84 0.10 -18.18 -2.77
N TYR A 85 1.19 -17.40 -2.73
CA TYR A 85 2.01 -17.13 -3.90
C TYR A 85 3.46 -16.86 -3.50
N THR A 86 4.36 -16.94 -4.47
CA THR A 86 5.79 -16.66 -4.31
C THR A 86 6.20 -15.51 -5.22
N MET A 87 7.14 -14.71 -4.74
CA MET A 87 7.75 -13.64 -5.55
C MET A 87 9.15 -14.07 -5.99
N PRO A 88 9.48 -14.01 -7.30
CA PRO A 88 10.76 -14.50 -7.83
C PRO A 88 12.01 -13.83 -7.21
N ARG A 89 11.90 -12.60 -6.71
CA ARG A 89 13.03 -11.86 -6.11
C ARG A 89 13.23 -12.10 -4.63
N ASP A 90 12.22 -12.60 -3.93
CA ASP A 90 12.24 -12.76 -2.48
C ASP A 90 12.56 -14.20 -2.05
N ALA A 91 13.02 -15.04 -2.97
CA ALA A 91 13.32 -16.46 -2.71
C ALA A 91 14.28 -16.69 -1.52
N GLN A 92 15.10 -15.69 -1.16
CA GLN A 92 16.03 -15.77 -0.03
C GLN A 92 15.47 -15.23 1.29
N ALA A 93 14.49 -14.28 1.25
CA ALA A 93 14.00 -13.61 2.44
C ALA A 93 12.65 -14.15 2.94
N GLN A 94 11.70 -14.36 2.06
CA GLN A 94 10.40 -15.00 2.39
C GLN A 94 9.80 -15.65 1.13
N PRO A 95 9.97 -16.96 0.96
CA PRO A 95 9.59 -17.64 -0.28
C PRO A 95 8.07 -17.70 -0.52
N ARG A 96 7.26 -17.49 0.51
CA ARG A 96 5.80 -17.64 0.39
C ARG A 96 5.06 -16.47 1.04
N TYR A 97 4.15 -15.86 0.27
CA TYR A 97 3.17 -14.91 0.77
C TYR A 97 1.83 -15.61 0.95
N ARG A 98 1.15 -15.30 2.05
CA ARG A 98 -0.19 -15.83 2.33
C ARG A 98 -1.12 -14.67 2.65
N LEU A 99 -2.19 -14.52 1.85
CA LEU A 99 -3.24 -13.53 2.04
C LEU A 99 -4.53 -14.21 2.46
N LEU A 100 -5.28 -13.53 3.33
CA LEU A 100 -6.66 -13.84 3.67
C LEU A 100 -7.57 -12.77 3.06
N THR A 101 -8.70 -13.18 2.49
CA THR A 101 -9.66 -12.23 1.93
C THR A 101 -11.11 -12.64 2.20
N THR A 102 -12.00 -11.64 2.24
CA THR A 102 -13.46 -11.82 2.26
C THR A 102 -14.02 -12.08 0.87
N LEU A 103 -13.26 -11.82 -0.20
CA LEU A 103 -13.64 -12.05 -1.59
C LEU A 103 -13.52 -13.55 -1.92
N LEU A 104 -14.60 -14.30 -1.67
CA LEU A 104 -14.61 -15.76 -1.74
C LEU A 104 -14.71 -16.31 -3.16
N ASP A 105 -15.30 -15.55 -4.10
CA ASP A 105 -15.45 -15.95 -5.49
C ASP A 105 -14.16 -15.71 -6.29
N ALA A 106 -13.52 -16.80 -6.73
CA ALA A 106 -12.29 -16.77 -7.51
C ALA A 106 -12.48 -16.18 -8.92
N LYS A 107 -13.69 -16.25 -9.48
CA LYS A 107 -13.98 -15.69 -10.81
C LYS A 107 -14.19 -14.18 -10.75
N ALA A 108 -14.88 -13.71 -9.72
CA ALA A 108 -15.10 -12.27 -9.52
C ALA A 108 -13.83 -11.53 -9.05
N ALA A 109 -12.94 -12.23 -8.34
CA ALA A 109 -11.69 -11.66 -7.80
C ALA A 109 -10.54 -12.67 -7.93
N PRO A 110 -9.88 -12.76 -9.10
CA PRO A 110 -8.80 -13.71 -9.36
C PRO A 110 -7.63 -13.54 -8.37
N ALA A 111 -7.02 -14.67 -7.95
CA ALA A 111 -5.95 -14.66 -6.95
C ALA A 111 -4.74 -13.81 -7.36
N LEU A 112 -4.37 -13.83 -8.64
CA LEU A 112 -3.24 -13.05 -9.16
C LEU A 112 -3.51 -11.55 -9.10
N GLU A 113 -4.73 -11.11 -9.41
CA GLU A 113 -5.12 -9.70 -9.32
C GLU A 113 -5.11 -9.22 -7.88
N LEU A 114 -5.63 -10.04 -6.94
CA LEU A 114 -5.57 -9.72 -5.51
C LEU A 114 -4.13 -9.69 -4.98
N ALA A 115 -3.25 -10.58 -5.43
CA ALA A 115 -1.83 -10.55 -5.07
C ALA A 115 -1.15 -9.27 -5.60
N ALA A 116 -1.40 -8.89 -6.87
CA ALA A 116 -0.90 -7.64 -7.45
C ALA A 116 -1.43 -6.43 -6.69
N GLN A 117 -2.74 -6.39 -6.38
CA GLN A 117 -3.36 -5.32 -5.61
C GLN A 117 -2.76 -5.21 -4.20
N TYR A 118 -2.47 -6.33 -3.55
CA TYR A 118 -1.82 -6.30 -2.23
C TYR A 118 -0.43 -5.69 -2.28
N HIS A 119 0.33 -5.91 -3.35
CA HIS A 119 1.67 -5.31 -3.51
C HIS A 119 1.62 -3.79 -3.64
N GLN A 120 0.54 -3.19 -4.14
CA GLN A 120 0.38 -1.73 -4.17
C GLN A 120 0.33 -1.11 -2.76
N ARG A 121 0.12 -1.90 -1.71
CA ARG A 121 0.25 -1.44 -0.31
C ARG A 121 1.61 -0.78 -0.02
N TRP A 122 2.67 -1.20 -0.72
CA TRP A 122 4.00 -0.61 -0.58
C TRP A 122 4.06 0.89 -0.94
N GLU A 123 3.10 1.39 -1.70
CA GLU A 123 3.02 2.82 -1.99
C GLU A 123 2.85 3.66 -0.70
N VAL A 124 2.15 3.13 0.31
CA VAL A 124 2.01 3.79 1.61
C VAL A 124 3.36 3.95 2.30
N GLU A 125 4.23 2.94 2.21
CA GLU A 125 5.59 3.01 2.78
C GLU A 125 6.44 4.05 2.03
N SER A 126 6.29 4.13 0.71
CA SER A 126 6.93 5.17 -0.11
C SER A 126 6.46 6.56 0.28
N VAL A 127 5.17 6.77 0.53
CA VAL A 127 4.62 8.04 1.03
C VAL A 127 5.23 8.41 2.38
N PHE A 128 5.37 7.45 3.30
CA PHE A 128 6.01 7.71 4.59
C PHE A 128 7.49 8.04 4.45
N ASP A 129 8.21 7.39 3.55
CA ASP A 129 9.61 7.72 3.26
C ASP A 129 9.72 9.13 2.65
N GLU A 130 8.89 9.47 1.69
CA GLU A 130 8.83 10.80 1.11
C GLU A 130 8.59 11.90 2.15
N LEU A 131 7.64 11.68 3.05
CA LEU A 131 7.33 12.60 4.14
C LEU A 131 8.50 12.70 5.13
N LYS A 132 9.05 11.57 5.57
CA LYS A 132 10.08 11.54 6.63
C LYS A 132 11.46 11.94 6.12
N THR A 133 11.83 11.48 4.94
CA THR A 133 13.19 11.58 4.42
C THR A 133 13.34 12.77 3.49
N HIS A 134 12.47 12.90 2.51
CA HIS A 134 12.65 13.88 1.44
C HIS A 134 12.11 15.27 1.76
N LEU A 135 10.96 15.37 2.42
CA LEU A 135 10.41 16.67 2.82
C LEU A 135 11.07 17.23 4.09
N ARG A 136 11.36 16.38 5.08
CA ARG A 136 11.90 16.80 6.38
C ARG A 136 13.42 17.03 6.42
N GLN A 137 14.16 16.67 5.39
CA GLN A 137 15.62 16.80 5.34
C GLN A 137 16.33 16.10 6.52
N GLY A 138 15.87 14.91 6.89
CA GLY A 138 16.47 14.12 7.98
C GLY A 138 16.18 14.63 9.40
N ARG A 139 15.39 15.66 9.60
CA ARG A 139 14.97 16.11 10.93
C ARG A 139 14.03 15.08 11.55
N ARG A 140 14.43 14.51 12.68
CA ARG A 140 13.70 13.44 13.36
C ARG A 140 12.50 13.94 14.19
N VAL A 141 12.52 15.19 14.65
CA VAL A 141 11.55 15.73 15.60
C VAL A 141 10.84 16.95 15.01
N LEU A 142 9.56 17.09 15.31
CA LEU A 142 8.78 18.28 15.03
C LEU A 142 9.34 19.45 15.87
N ARG A 143 9.34 20.65 15.31
CA ARG A 143 9.85 21.84 16.00
C ARG A 143 8.85 22.38 17.02
N SER A 144 7.59 22.15 16.75
CA SER A 144 6.48 22.66 17.54
C SER A 144 6.42 21.98 18.91
N LYS A 145 6.09 22.75 19.93
CA LYS A 145 6.06 22.32 21.33
C LYS A 145 4.66 22.17 21.91
N THR A 146 3.65 22.76 21.26
CA THR A 146 2.25 22.63 21.70
C THR A 146 1.49 21.68 20.79
N PRO A 147 0.46 20.97 21.27
CA PRO A 147 -0.32 20.04 20.47
C PRO A 147 -0.90 20.66 19.20
N GLU A 148 -1.41 21.89 19.27
CA GLU A 148 -1.99 22.61 18.13
C GLU A 148 -0.95 22.92 17.08
N LEU A 149 0.21 23.41 17.48
CA LEU A 149 1.30 23.71 16.55
C LEU A 149 1.89 22.43 15.94
N VAL A 150 1.96 21.33 16.71
CA VAL A 150 2.36 20.01 16.20
C VAL A 150 1.41 19.55 15.08
N ARG A 151 0.09 19.69 15.29
CA ARG A 151 -0.93 19.36 14.29
C ARG A 151 -0.77 20.25 13.05
N GLN A 152 -0.60 21.56 13.21
CA GLN A 152 -0.39 22.48 12.09
C GLN A 152 0.88 22.12 11.30
N GLU A 153 1.98 21.83 11.99
CA GLU A 153 3.23 21.42 11.34
C GLU A 153 3.05 20.13 10.56
N PHE A 154 2.36 19.14 11.15
CA PHE A 154 2.07 17.87 10.49
C PHE A 154 1.19 18.06 9.25
N TYR A 155 0.08 18.80 9.35
CA TYR A 155 -0.77 19.07 8.21
C TYR A 155 -0.07 19.91 7.13
N GLY A 156 0.81 20.83 7.53
CA GLY A 156 1.67 21.55 6.59
C GLY A 156 2.53 20.63 5.74
N TRP A 157 3.06 19.55 6.32
CA TRP A 157 3.83 18.55 5.55
C TRP A 157 2.95 17.69 4.66
N VAL A 158 1.80 17.27 5.14
CA VAL A 158 0.83 16.52 4.32
C VAL A 158 0.40 17.35 3.11
N LEU A 159 0.12 18.64 3.31
CA LEU A 159 -0.22 19.56 2.22
C LEU A 159 0.95 19.77 1.25
N ALA A 160 2.17 19.91 1.75
CA ALA A 160 3.36 20.04 0.91
C ALA A 160 3.60 18.76 0.08
N HIS A 161 3.44 17.59 0.70
CA HIS A 161 3.53 16.31 0.01
C HIS A 161 2.47 16.19 -1.10
N TYR A 162 1.21 16.51 -0.77
CA TYR A 162 0.12 16.52 -1.73
C TYR A 162 0.41 17.45 -2.91
N ALA A 163 0.89 18.67 -2.65
CA ALA A 163 1.20 19.63 -3.69
C ALA A 163 2.31 19.13 -4.64
N VAL A 164 3.36 18.51 -4.10
CA VAL A 164 4.43 17.90 -4.92
C VAL A 164 3.89 16.74 -5.74
N ARG A 165 3.12 15.84 -5.14
CA ARG A 165 2.50 14.71 -5.85
C ARG A 165 1.52 15.18 -6.93
N TRP A 166 0.74 16.21 -6.65
CA TRP A 166 -0.16 16.81 -7.64
C TRP A 166 0.61 17.39 -8.84
N LEU A 167 1.71 18.10 -8.60
CA LEU A 167 2.58 18.62 -9.66
C LEU A 167 3.21 17.50 -10.49
N LEU A 168 3.65 16.41 -9.83
CA LEU A 168 4.14 15.20 -10.48
C LEU A 168 3.09 14.61 -11.41
N HIS A 169 1.85 14.46 -10.91
CA HIS A 169 0.74 13.92 -11.68
C HIS A 169 0.41 14.78 -12.91
N GLN A 170 0.36 16.10 -12.74
CA GLN A 170 0.16 17.04 -13.85
C GLN A 170 1.29 16.95 -14.88
N GLY A 171 2.53 16.82 -14.42
CA GLY A 171 3.70 16.64 -15.28
C GLY A 171 3.64 15.34 -16.05
N ALA A 172 3.32 14.23 -15.40
CA ALA A 172 3.15 12.91 -15.98
C ALA A 172 2.10 12.93 -17.10
N ALA A 173 0.90 13.46 -16.79
CA ALA A 173 -0.20 13.57 -17.74
C ALA A 173 0.17 14.44 -18.97
N ARG A 174 0.80 15.60 -18.75
CA ARG A 174 1.19 16.53 -19.81
C ARG A 174 2.24 15.96 -20.77
N HIS A 175 3.18 15.18 -20.22
CA HIS A 175 4.29 14.61 -20.99
C HIS A 175 4.06 13.16 -21.41
N ARG A 176 2.91 12.57 -21.04
CA ARG A 176 2.56 11.17 -21.31
C ARG A 176 3.64 10.19 -20.79
N VAL A 177 4.17 10.47 -19.62
CA VAL A 177 5.17 9.64 -18.94
C VAL A 177 4.47 8.90 -17.80
N PRO A 178 4.72 7.60 -17.60
CA PRO A 178 4.20 6.86 -16.46
C PRO A 178 4.58 7.54 -15.13
N HIS A 179 3.64 7.66 -14.22
CA HIS A 179 3.86 8.31 -12.93
C HIS A 179 4.99 7.65 -12.11
N ALA A 180 5.13 6.34 -12.22
CA ALA A 180 6.17 5.55 -11.57
C ALA A 180 7.61 5.89 -12.03
N GLU A 181 7.78 6.49 -13.20
CA GLU A 181 9.10 6.92 -13.71
C GLU A 181 9.56 8.26 -13.15
N LEU A 182 8.68 8.99 -12.45
CA LEU A 182 8.97 10.32 -11.93
C LEU A 182 9.50 10.26 -10.50
N SER A 183 10.69 10.83 -10.27
CA SER A 183 11.31 10.87 -8.94
C SER A 183 10.71 11.98 -8.07
N PHE A 184 10.05 11.62 -6.96
CA PHE A 184 9.58 12.58 -5.96
C PHE A 184 10.72 13.44 -5.41
N LYS A 185 11.84 12.82 -5.03
CA LYS A 185 13.04 13.50 -4.53
C LYS A 185 13.55 14.53 -5.54
N GLY A 186 13.67 14.14 -6.81
CA GLY A 186 14.10 15.05 -7.89
C GLY A 186 13.20 16.28 -8.02
N HIS A 187 11.88 16.09 -7.92
CA HIS A 187 10.93 17.20 -7.98
C HIS A 187 10.99 18.13 -6.77
N VAL A 188 11.16 17.58 -5.55
CA VAL A 188 11.38 18.40 -4.35
C VAL A 188 12.64 19.27 -4.50
N GLU A 189 13.75 18.71 -4.99
CA GLU A 189 14.98 19.47 -5.24
C GLU A 189 14.80 20.56 -6.28
N LEU A 190 14.07 20.29 -7.36
CA LEU A 190 13.75 21.26 -8.39
C LEU A 190 12.88 22.40 -7.86
N LEU A 191 11.84 22.09 -7.11
CA LEU A 191 10.98 23.08 -6.47
C LEU A 191 11.78 23.97 -5.53
N ARG A 192 12.71 23.39 -4.75
CA ARG A 192 13.61 24.16 -3.86
C ARG A 192 14.52 25.11 -4.64
N ARG A 193 15.07 24.67 -5.77
CA ARG A 193 15.93 25.52 -6.63
C ARG A 193 15.13 26.59 -7.36
N ALA A 194 13.87 26.30 -7.71
CA ALA A 194 12.99 27.24 -8.39
C ALA A 194 12.37 28.28 -7.44
N GLN A 195 12.42 28.07 -6.12
CA GLN A 195 11.95 29.07 -5.15
C GLN A 195 12.79 30.34 -5.29
N PRO A 196 12.15 31.54 -5.43
CA PRO A 196 12.89 32.79 -5.43
C PRO A 196 13.62 32.96 -4.09
N ARG A 197 14.87 33.33 -4.13
CA ARG A 197 15.69 33.61 -2.93
C ARG A 197 15.17 34.76 -2.05
N SER A 198 14.33 35.60 -2.62
CA SER A 198 13.57 36.64 -1.91
C SER A 198 12.20 36.05 -1.53
N GLY A 199 11.96 35.79 -0.26
CA GLY A 199 10.83 35.07 0.33
C GLY A 199 9.41 35.62 0.11
N ALA A 200 9.12 36.32 -0.97
CA ALA A 200 7.80 36.85 -1.30
C ALA A 200 7.17 36.06 -2.45
N PHE A 201 6.21 35.19 -2.14
CA PHE A 201 5.22 34.73 -3.08
C PHE A 201 4.29 35.89 -3.46
N THR A 202 4.59 36.60 -4.55
CA THR A 202 3.61 37.51 -5.10
C THR A 202 2.63 36.76 -6.00
N PRO A 203 1.30 36.97 -5.87
CA PRO A 203 0.28 36.30 -6.68
C PRO A 203 0.48 36.46 -8.20
N LYS A 204 1.16 37.51 -8.63
CA LYS A 204 1.51 37.76 -10.03
C LYS A 204 2.57 36.81 -10.59
N ALA A 205 3.53 36.36 -9.77
CA ALA A 205 4.58 35.44 -10.21
C ALA A 205 4.07 34.00 -10.40
N ALA A 206 2.97 33.60 -9.72
CA ALA A 206 2.36 32.29 -9.86
C ALA A 206 1.65 32.11 -11.23
N ARG A 207 1.20 33.21 -11.87
CA ARG A 207 0.48 33.15 -13.17
C ARG A 207 1.39 32.99 -14.38
N THR A 208 2.65 33.36 -14.29
CA THR A 208 3.57 33.45 -15.44
C THR A 208 4.54 32.27 -15.55
N ARG A 209 4.65 31.43 -14.53
CA ARG A 209 5.51 30.23 -14.58
C ARG A 209 4.66 28.98 -14.69
N ALA A 210 4.44 28.53 -15.92
CA ALA A 210 4.06 27.13 -16.13
C ALA A 210 5.08 26.25 -15.42
N PRO A 211 4.65 25.16 -14.73
CA PRO A 211 5.58 24.25 -14.06
C PRO A 211 6.53 23.70 -15.10
N MET A 212 7.78 24.14 -15.06
CA MET A 212 8.85 23.60 -15.87
C MET A 212 9.21 22.26 -15.27
N VAL A 213 8.73 21.18 -15.86
CA VAL A 213 9.25 19.83 -15.61
C VAL A 213 10.56 19.73 -16.39
N PRO A 214 11.72 19.74 -15.74
CA PRO A 214 12.97 19.69 -16.49
C PRO A 214 13.16 18.33 -17.11
N ARG A 215 13.64 18.34 -18.34
CA ARG A 215 14.11 17.16 -19.08
C ARG A 215 15.13 16.30 -18.30
N ALA A 216 15.84 16.89 -17.33
CA ALA A 216 16.83 16.23 -16.49
C ALA A 216 16.25 15.22 -15.48
N ALA A 217 14.94 15.24 -15.18
CA ALA A 217 14.31 14.21 -14.35
C ALA A 217 14.19 12.85 -15.08
N GLN A 218 14.34 12.85 -16.40
CA GLN A 218 14.29 11.63 -17.21
C GLN A 218 15.58 10.80 -17.16
N SER A 219 16.71 11.35 -16.76
CA SER A 219 18.00 10.65 -16.79
C SER A 219 18.43 9.96 -15.50
N GLN A 220 17.76 10.24 -14.40
CA GLN A 220 17.96 9.47 -13.17
C GLN A 220 16.88 8.37 -13.09
N ARG A 221 17.02 7.35 -13.92
CA ARG A 221 16.47 6.04 -13.59
C ARG A 221 17.08 5.68 -12.23
N GLN A 222 16.37 5.96 -11.16
CA GLN A 222 16.62 5.25 -9.93
C GLN A 222 16.50 3.78 -10.31
N THR A 223 17.61 3.07 -10.29
CA THR A 223 17.63 1.61 -10.28
C THR A 223 16.62 1.20 -9.22
N ALA A 224 15.47 0.80 -9.70
CA ALA A 224 14.25 0.70 -8.95
C ALA A 224 14.40 -0.35 -7.85
N ARG A 225 14.55 0.10 -6.64
CA ARG A 225 14.28 -0.75 -5.47
C ARG A 225 12.77 -0.94 -5.26
N HIS A 226 11.93 -0.22 -5.99
CA HIS A 226 10.48 -0.35 -6.01
C HIS A 226 10.02 -0.42 -7.47
N GLN A 227 10.18 -1.57 -8.10
CA GLN A 227 9.52 -1.84 -9.36
C GLN A 227 8.04 -2.07 -9.08
N ASP A 228 7.21 -1.36 -9.85
CA ASP A 228 5.78 -1.61 -9.98
C ASP A 228 5.56 -3.14 -10.13
N PRO A 229 4.67 -3.76 -9.33
CA PRO A 229 4.40 -5.20 -9.43
C PRO A 229 4.00 -5.62 -10.84
N GLU A 230 3.30 -4.80 -11.62
CA GLU A 230 3.03 -5.08 -13.03
C GLU A 230 4.29 -5.05 -13.90
N GLN A 231 5.23 -4.14 -13.64
CA GLN A 231 6.51 -4.10 -14.36
C GLN A 231 7.47 -5.17 -13.87
N ALA A 232 7.42 -5.57 -12.60
CA ALA A 232 8.13 -6.73 -12.07
C ALA A 232 7.57 -8.04 -12.67
N LEU A 233 6.28 -8.12 -12.89
CA LEU A 233 5.59 -9.21 -13.57
C LEU A 233 5.91 -9.22 -15.08
N ALA A 234 5.89 -8.07 -15.74
CA ALA A 234 6.15 -7.93 -17.18
C ALA A 234 7.65 -8.05 -17.54
N ALA A 235 8.55 -7.51 -16.71
CA ALA A 235 9.99 -7.52 -16.97
C ALA A 235 10.65 -8.91 -16.82
N HIS A 236 9.97 -9.86 -16.16
CA HIS A 236 10.51 -11.19 -15.90
C HIS A 236 9.70 -12.33 -16.52
N GLY A 237 8.60 -12.03 -17.22
CA GLY A 237 7.79 -13.05 -17.89
C GLY A 237 7.23 -14.15 -16.96
N GLN A 238 7.33 -13.98 -15.66
CA GLN A 238 6.86 -14.92 -14.66
C GLN A 238 5.86 -14.23 -13.72
N ALA A 239 4.60 -14.56 -13.92
CA ALA A 239 3.54 -14.26 -12.97
C ALA A 239 3.85 -14.91 -11.61
N PRO A 240 3.28 -14.36 -10.48
CA PRO A 240 3.31 -15.06 -9.20
C PRO A 240 2.84 -16.48 -9.41
N GLN A 241 3.68 -17.47 -9.05
CA GLN A 241 3.34 -18.87 -9.22
C GLN A 241 2.49 -19.32 -8.04
N LEU A 242 1.27 -19.72 -8.31
CA LEU A 242 0.42 -20.39 -7.34
C LEU A 242 0.88 -21.84 -7.23
N PRO A 243 1.05 -22.39 -6.02
CA PRO A 243 1.39 -23.80 -5.86
C PRO A 243 0.26 -24.66 -6.41
N VAL A 244 0.59 -25.60 -7.30
CA VAL A 244 -0.33 -26.66 -7.74
C VAL A 244 -0.58 -27.55 -6.51
N ARG A 245 -1.75 -27.46 -5.90
CA ARG A 245 -2.19 -28.42 -4.90
C ARG A 245 -2.96 -29.51 -5.64
N SER A 246 -2.39 -30.70 -5.68
CA SER A 246 -3.13 -31.93 -6.04
C SER A 246 -4.23 -32.15 -5.01
N ALA A 247 -5.39 -32.53 -5.49
CA ALA A 247 -6.59 -32.86 -4.73
C ALA A 247 -6.34 -33.99 -3.70
#